data_e9e8412b0d43942ac662facd1db220f8
#
_entry.id   e9e8412b0d43942ac662facd1db220f8
#
_cell.length_a   1.000
_cell.length_b   1.000
_cell.length_c   1.000
_cell.angle_alpha   90.00
_cell.angle_beta   90.00
_cell.angle_gamma   90.00
#
_symmetry.space_group_name_H-M   'P 1'
#
loop_
_entity.id
_entity.type
_entity.pdbx_description
1 polymer ?
#
loop_
_entity_poly.entity_id
_entity_poly.type
_entity_poly.pdbx_seq_one_letter_code
_entity_poly.pdbx_strand_id
1 'polypeptide(L)'
;FYGEKSNDSSLIGTVLVGKGTKILGNSQIMGPAIIGENCILDNVCIRPNTSIGNNSKLQQCIIENSIIMEDCKIDCPIKIDKSIISTNSQITIKNNDNENKDFLLGEGTRIIL
;
A
#
# COMPACT_ATOMS: atom_id res chain seq x y z
N PHE A 1 -2.55 -8.17 -15.98
CA PHE A 1 -2.54 -8.64 -14.59
C PHE A 1 -1.75 -9.95 -14.51
N TYR A 2 -0.67 -9.95 -13.76
CA TYR A 2 0.18 -11.13 -13.62
C TYR A 2 0.25 -11.65 -12.18
N GLY A 3 -0.54 -11.08 -11.28
CA GLY A 3 -0.58 -11.49 -9.89
C GLY A 3 -1.74 -12.42 -9.57
N GLU A 4 -2.01 -12.58 -8.28
CA GLU A 4 -3.15 -13.33 -7.77
C GLU A 4 -4.09 -12.39 -7.02
N LYS A 5 -5.38 -12.64 -7.15
CA LYS A 5 -6.40 -11.79 -6.52
C LYS A 5 -7.44 -12.68 -5.83
N SER A 6 -7.81 -12.32 -4.61
CA SER A 6 -8.92 -12.99 -3.92
C SER A 6 -10.26 -12.64 -4.58
N ASN A 7 -11.27 -13.48 -4.35
CA ASN A 7 -12.59 -13.25 -4.93
C ASN A 7 -13.27 -11.98 -4.40
N ASP A 8 -12.92 -11.55 -3.21
CA ASP A 8 -13.51 -10.36 -2.58
C ASP A 8 -12.82 -9.08 -2.97
N SER A 9 -11.72 -9.16 -3.70
CA SER A 9 -10.99 -7.99 -4.16
C SER A 9 -11.47 -7.57 -5.54
N SER A 10 -11.39 -6.29 -5.85
CA SER A 10 -11.82 -5.73 -7.12
C SER A 10 -10.78 -4.82 -7.75
N LEU A 11 -10.72 -4.86 -9.08
CA LEU A 11 -9.86 -3.98 -9.88
C LEU A 11 -10.77 -3.16 -10.80
N ILE A 12 -10.64 -1.85 -10.76
CA ILE A 12 -11.46 -0.93 -11.54
C ILE A 12 -10.55 -0.01 -12.35
N GLY A 13 -10.82 0.10 -13.65
CA GLY A 13 -10.04 0.96 -14.54
C GLY A 13 -8.72 0.32 -14.94
N THR A 14 -7.75 1.15 -15.31
CA THR A 14 -6.44 0.69 -15.79
C THR A 14 -5.53 0.38 -14.61
N VAL A 15 -5.31 -0.91 -14.36
CA VAL A 15 -4.46 -1.38 -13.26
C VAL A 15 -3.45 -2.37 -13.81
N LEU A 16 -2.17 -2.09 -13.61
CA LEU A 16 -1.08 -3.01 -13.97
C LEU A 16 -0.55 -3.65 -12.68
N VAL A 17 -0.49 -4.97 -12.67
CA VAL A 17 -0.02 -5.73 -11.51
C VAL A 17 1.08 -6.69 -11.94
N GLY A 18 2.23 -6.61 -11.30
CA GLY A 18 3.39 -7.42 -11.63
C GLY A 18 3.30 -8.86 -11.14
N LYS A 19 4.26 -9.67 -11.58
CA LYS A 19 4.30 -11.09 -11.24
C LYS A 19 4.50 -11.31 -9.75
N GLY A 20 3.86 -12.34 -9.21
CA GLY A 20 4.04 -12.74 -7.82
C GLY A 20 3.32 -11.86 -6.82
N THR A 21 2.64 -10.82 -7.26
CA THR A 21 1.86 -9.95 -6.38
C THR A 21 0.55 -10.64 -5.99
N LYS A 22 0.21 -10.55 -4.72
CA LYS A 22 -1.02 -11.11 -4.18
C LYS A 22 -1.90 -10.01 -3.64
N ILE A 23 -3.14 -9.96 -4.10
CA ILE A 23 -4.15 -9.02 -3.64
C ILE A 23 -5.18 -9.82 -2.86
N LEU A 24 -5.23 -9.59 -1.56
CA LEU A 24 -5.96 -10.43 -0.62
C LEU A 24 -7.06 -9.66 0.11
N GLY A 25 -7.97 -10.39 0.73
CA GLY A 25 -9.05 -9.81 1.51
C GLY A 25 -10.01 -8.99 0.66
N ASN A 26 -10.52 -7.92 1.22
CA ASN A 26 -11.46 -7.02 0.54
C ASN A 26 -10.73 -5.80 -0.05
N SER A 27 -9.68 -6.05 -0.81
CA SER A 27 -8.92 -4.96 -1.41
C SER A 27 -9.63 -4.39 -2.64
N GLN A 28 -9.52 -3.09 -2.83
CA GLN A 28 -10.02 -2.39 -4.01
C GLN A 28 -8.90 -1.60 -4.64
N ILE A 29 -8.69 -1.76 -5.93
CA ILE A 29 -7.69 -1.00 -6.67
C ILE A 29 -8.37 -0.29 -7.81
N MET A 30 -8.32 1.02 -7.80
CA MET A 30 -8.92 1.87 -8.81
C MET A 30 -7.83 2.57 -9.61
N GLY A 31 -7.80 2.31 -10.91
CA GLY A 31 -6.79 2.90 -11.78
C GLY A 31 -7.08 4.35 -12.17
N PRO A 32 -6.08 5.00 -12.73
CA PRO A 32 -4.80 4.41 -13.11
C PRO A 32 -3.91 4.09 -11.91
N ALA A 33 -3.42 2.86 -11.85
CA ALA A 33 -2.54 2.42 -10.77
C ALA A 33 -1.54 1.39 -11.29
N ILE A 34 -0.35 1.39 -10.73
CA ILE A 34 0.70 0.43 -11.07
C ILE A 34 1.17 -0.25 -9.79
N ILE A 35 1.07 -1.57 -9.77
CA ILE A 35 1.54 -2.38 -8.65
C ILE A 35 2.72 -3.22 -9.17
N GLY A 36 3.85 -3.15 -8.48
CA GLY A 36 5.04 -3.88 -8.89
C GLY A 36 4.96 -5.38 -8.67
N GLU A 37 6.12 -6.04 -8.67
CA GLU A 37 6.23 -7.48 -8.51
C GLU A 37 6.39 -7.87 -7.04
N ASN A 38 5.92 -9.07 -6.69
CA ASN A 38 6.10 -9.67 -5.37
C ASN A 38 5.56 -8.80 -4.22
N CYS A 39 4.51 -8.04 -4.48
CA CYS A 39 3.84 -7.26 -3.46
C CYS A 39 2.76 -8.08 -2.77
N ILE A 40 2.42 -7.70 -1.56
CA ILE A 40 1.29 -8.27 -0.84
C ILE A 40 0.39 -7.12 -0.41
N LEU A 41 -0.84 -7.12 -0.90
CA LEU A 41 -1.84 -6.11 -0.58
C LEU A 41 -3.01 -6.81 0.10
N ASP A 42 -3.32 -6.42 1.33
CA ASP A 42 -4.36 -7.08 2.11
C ASP A 42 -5.27 -6.06 2.78
N ASN A 43 -6.54 -6.10 2.41
CA ASN A 43 -7.55 -5.16 2.90
C ASN A 43 -7.15 -3.70 2.67
N VAL A 44 -6.64 -3.40 1.48
CA VAL A 44 -6.21 -2.05 1.12
C VAL A 44 -7.16 -1.43 0.11
N CYS A 45 -7.19 -0.10 0.08
CA CYS A 45 -7.87 0.63 -0.97
C CYS A 45 -6.83 1.48 -1.70
N ILE A 46 -6.51 1.10 -2.92
CA ILE A 46 -5.60 1.85 -3.77
C ILE A 46 -6.44 2.67 -4.73
N ARG A 47 -6.32 3.97 -4.65
CA ARG A 47 -7.09 4.91 -5.46
C ARG A 47 -6.27 5.43 -6.64
N PRO A 48 -6.87 6.18 -7.57
CA PRO A 48 -6.18 6.60 -8.80
C PRO A 48 -4.87 7.34 -8.57
N ASN A 49 -4.00 7.22 -9.57
CA ASN A 49 -2.71 7.91 -9.63
C ASN A 49 -1.74 7.43 -8.55
N THR A 50 -1.73 6.13 -8.30
CA THR A 50 -0.87 5.53 -7.29
C THR A 50 0.07 4.51 -7.91
N SER A 51 1.30 4.48 -7.43
CA SER A 51 2.32 3.52 -7.86
C SER A 51 2.92 2.83 -6.64
N ILE A 52 2.96 1.50 -6.67
CA ILE A 52 3.53 0.68 -5.59
C ILE A 52 4.74 -0.06 -6.13
N GLY A 53 5.89 0.14 -5.52
CA GLY A 53 7.15 -0.50 -5.93
C GLY A 53 7.22 -1.98 -5.55
N ASN A 54 8.21 -2.68 -6.12
CA ASN A 54 8.37 -4.11 -5.92
C ASN A 54 8.61 -4.48 -4.45
N ASN A 55 8.18 -5.68 -4.09
CA ASN A 55 8.42 -6.28 -2.76
C ASN A 55 7.80 -5.50 -1.60
N SER A 56 6.80 -4.69 -1.86
CA SER A 56 6.13 -3.93 -0.82
C SER A 56 4.97 -4.72 -0.22
N LYS A 57 4.71 -4.50 1.06
CA LYS A 57 3.61 -5.14 1.79
C LYS A 57 2.75 -4.06 2.40
N LEU A 58 1.49 -4.03 2.01
CA LEU A 58 0.53 -3.02 2.46
C LEU A 58 -0.68 -3.69 3.08
N GLN A 59 -1.04 -3.28 4.28
CA GLN A 59 -2.21 -3.81 4.99
C GLN A 59 -3.04 -2.68 5.59
N GLN A 60 -4.35 -2.77 5.43
CA GLN A 60 -5.33 -1.91 6.09
C GLN A 60 -5.20 -0.42 5.78
N CYS A 61 -4.57 -0.05 4.69
CA CYS A 61 -4.36 1.36 4.37
C CYS A 61 -5.13 1.81 3.13
N ILE A 62 -5.28 3.12 2.99
CA ILE A 62 -5.86 3.75 1.81
C ILE A 62 -4.79 4.63 1.20
N ILE A 63 -4.51 4.45 -0.09
CA ILE A 63 -3.45 5.19 -0.77
C ILE A 63 -4.01 5.85 -2.04
N GLU A 64 -3.75 7.14 -2.21
CA GLU A 64 -4.26 7.95 -3.32
C GLU A 64 -3.19 8.94 -3.75
N ASN A 65 -3.04 9.14 -5.06
CA ASN A 65 -2.12 10.15 -5.63
C ASN A 65 -0.70 10.06 -5.04
N SER A 66 -0.20 8.86 -4.80
CA SER A 66 1.04 8.67 -4.06
C SER A 66 1.96 7.69 -4.74
N ILE A 67 3.23 7.74 -4.38
CA ILE A 67 4.23 6.81 -4.86
C ILE A 67 4.81 6.10 -3.64
N ILE A 68 4.65 4.77 -3.61
CA ILE A 68 5.28 3.92 -2.61
C ILE A 68 6.45 3.23 -3.31
N MET A 69 7.65 3.49 -2.87
CA MET A 69 8.83 2.93 -3.50
C MET A 69 9.04 1.47 -3.09
N GLU A 70 10.15 0.86 -3.48
CA GLU A 70 10.37 -0.56 -3.26
C GLU A 70 10.61 -0.92 -1.80
N ASP A 71 10.30 -2.16 -1.44
CA ASP A 71 10.60 -2.74 -0.11
C ASP A 71 9.95 -1.99 1.05
N CYS A 72 8.80 -1.39 0.82
CA CYS A 72 8.06 -0.70 1.88
C CYS A 72 7.10 -1.63 2.59
N LYS A 73 6.88 -1.38 3.87
CA LYS A 73 5.89 -2.09 4.67
C LYS A 73 5.00 -1.09 5.35
N ILE A 74 3.71 -1.16 5.07
CA ILE A 74 2.72 -0.28 5.69
C ILE A 74 1.64 -1.17 6.29
N ASP A 75 1.51 -1.14 7.60
CA ASP A 75 0.53 -1.92 8.32
C ASP A 75 -0.11 -1.04 9.39
N CYS A 76 -0.99 -0.16 8.94
CA CYS A 76 -1.76 0.68 9.83
C CYS A 76 -2.97 1.25 9.09
N PRO A 77 -4.07 1.51 9.80
CA PRO A 77 -5.27 2.09 9.19
C PRO A 77 -5.07 3.58 8.95
N ILE A 78 -4.34 3.91 7.90
CA ILE A 78 -3.99 5.28 7.53
C ILE A 78 -4.38 5.56 6.10
N LYS A 79 -4.74 6.82 5.83
CA LYS A 79 -4.91 7.31 4.46
C LYS A 79 -3.67 8.09 4.06
N ILE A 80 -3.06 7.67 2.98
CA ILE A 80 -1.88 8.33 2.41
C ILE A 80 -2.30 9.01 1.12
N ASP A 81 -2.08 10.31 1.04
CA ASP A 81 -2.47 11.12 -0.12
C ASP A 81 -1.34 12.10 -0.44
N LYS A 82 -1.08 12.26 -1.74
CA LYS A 82 -0.06 13.20 -2.25
C LYS A 82 1.30 13.04 -1.58
N SER A 83 1.69 11.77 -1.40
CA SER A 83 2.88 11.44 -0.62
C SER A 83 3.84 10.60 -1.43
N ILE A 84 5.12 10.66 -1.05
CA ILE A 84 6.15 9.76 -1.58
C ILE A 84 6.77 9.04 -0.40
N ILE A 85 6.66 7.71 -0.41
CA ILE A 85 7.25 6.86 0.64
C ILE A 85 8.51 6.25 0.05
N SER A 86 9.64 6.56 0.64
CA SER A 86 10.94 6.14 0.13
C SER A 86 11.20 4.65 0.34
N THR A 87 12.14 4.12 -0.42
CA THR A 87 12.55 2.71 -0.36
C THR A 87 12.91 2.28 1.07
N ASN A 88 12.53 1.06 1.42
CA ASN A 88 12.79 0.46 2.75
C ASN A 88 12.08 1.17 3.91
N SER A 89 11.03 1.91 3.62
CA SER A 89 10.28 2.56 4.69
C SER A 89 9.32 1.60 5.36
N GLN A 90 9.04 1.86 6.63
CA GLN A 90 8.15 1.05 7.42
C GLN A 90 7.22 1.95 8.21
N ILE A 91 5.92 1.73 8.05
CA ILE A 91 4.89 2.51 8.76
C ILE A 91 4.01 1.53 9.51
N THR A 92 4.03 1.60 10.82
CA THR A 92 3.21 0.76 11.67
C THR A 92 2.59 1.59 12.78
N ILE A 93 1.58 1.05 13.45
CA ILE A 93 1.00 1.69 14.60
C ILE A 93 1.44 0.94 15.85
N LYS A 94 1.98 1.70 16.81
CA LYS A 94 2.31 1.17 18.12
C LYS A 94 1.25 1.63 19.10
N ASN A 95 0.58 0.67 19.75
CA ASN A 95 -0.35 0.96 20.82
C ASN A 95 0.41 1.02 22.13
N ASN A 96 0.12 2.01 22.96
CA ASN A 96 0.66 2.07 24.31
C ASN A 96 -0.44 1.85 25.34
N ASP A 97 -0.07 1.79 26.61
CA ASP A 97 -1.00 1.45 27.71
C ASP A 97 -2.12 2.46 27.89
N ASN A 98 -2.02 3.64 27.31
CA ASN A 98 -3.03 4.69 27.39
C ASN A 98 -3.91 4.76 26.16
N GLU A 99 -3.89 3.71 25.34
CA GLU A 99 -4.62 3.63 24.07
C GLU A 99 -4.21 4.67 23.04
N ASN A 100 -3.13 5.38 23.28
CA ASN A 100 -2.56 6.28 22.28
C ASN A 100 -1.90 5.45 21.19
N LYS A 101 -1.98 5.94 19.97
CA LYS A 101 -1.38 5.29 18.82
C LYS A 101 -0.28 6.17 18.26
N ASP A 102 0.92 5.62 18.25
CA ASP A 102 2.06 6.30 17.65
C ASP A 102 2.41 5.64 16.33
N PHE A 103 2.73 6.47 15.34
CA PHE A 103 3.20 5.98 14.06
C PHE A 103 4.71 5.80 14.12
N LEU A 104 5.16 4.60 13.75
CA LEU A 104 6.59 4.33 13.62
C LEU A 104 6.96 4.47 12.15
N LEU A 105 7.77 5.47 11.85
CA LEU A 105 8.24 5.71 10.50
C LEU A 105 9.66 5.17 10.36
N GLY A 106 9.85 4.30 9.39
CA GLY A 106 11.16 3.77 9.08
C GLY A 106 12.07 4.80 8.42
N GLU A 107 13.35 4.45 8.33
CA GLU A 107 14.32 5.28 7.64
C GLU A 107 13.91 5.48 6.18
N GLY A 108 14.12 6.68 5.66
CA GLY A 108 13.77 7.00 4.28
C GLY A 108 12.32 7.42 4.06
N THR A 109 11.49 7.34 5.09
CA THR A 109 10.09 7.73 4.96
C THR A 109 9.94 9.23 4.80
N ARG A 110 9.13 9.62 3.83
CA ARG A 110 8.79 11.01 3.61
C ARG A 110 7.30 11.09 3.26
N ILE A 111 6.53 11.71 4.13
CA ILE A 111 5.09 11.88 3.93
C ILE A 111 4.80 13.35 3.74
N ILE A 112 4.16 13.67 2.61
CA ILE A 112 3.73 15.04 2.31
C ILE A 112 2.21 14.98 2.25
N LEU A 113 1.58 15.46 3.27
CA LEU A 113 0.12 15.44 3.39
C LEU A 113 -0.52 16.72 2.87
#